data_806dd6e7cfd2430affc67bc39ad2148a
#
_entry.id   806dd6e7cfd2430affc67bc39ad2148a
#
_cell.length_a   1.000
_cell.length_b   1.000
_cell.length_c   1.000
_cell.angle_alpha   90.00
_cell.angle_beta   90.00
_cell.angle_gamma   90.00
#
_symmetry.space_group_name_H-M   'P 1'
#
loop_
_entity.id
_entity.type
_entity.pdbx_description
1 polymer ?
#
loop_
_entity_poly.entity_id
_entity_poly.type
_entity_poly.pdbx_seq_one_letter_code
_entity_poly.pdbx_strand_id
1 'polypeptide(L)'
;MSELLMSQLAVTNMVYMHFSFDYFLDSCDRLGIHQLELYGCSHHFHFYDQKENPAPAMHKRLHKRGFRVASLMPEENVYAVNIAAPEANIRNKTVEQYKRFIETAVELECPQMLLCPGRPYWNLPMSEGYKWGKDSVERLTRHAEKYGITLMYENLNERESCLATNRFDQFRVVKEIDSPNLKCCVDTVPVAYAGETMEQYFEVLGDKLAHVHLNDGRPYGHMKWGDGTQDLDAHLNAMRKHNYKGLITMEMANGAYQLDPEPHYRANIETLRKHFDGGELV
;
A
#
# COMPACT_ATOMS: atom_id res chain seq x y z
N MET A 1 0.67 25.60 7.95
CA MET A 1 0.44 24.22 7.47
C MET A 1 1.80 23.68 7.07
N SER A 2 2.07 22.42 7.33
CA SER A 2 3.34 21.80 6.93
C SER A 2 3.44 21.62 5.42
N GLU A 3 4.67 21.61 4.92
CA GLU A 3 4.94 21.28 3.52
C GLU A 3 4.85 19.77 3.29
N LEU A 4 4.35 19.38 2.11
CA LEU A 4 4.44 18.04 1.57
C LEU A 4 5.60 18.02 0.57
N LEU A 5 6.48 17.02 0.67
CA LEU A 5 7.71 16.97 -0.11
C LEU A 5 7.62 15.94 -1.24
N MET A 6 8.17 16.28 -2.41
CA MET A 6 8.29 15.35 -3.54
C MET A 6 9.01 14.04 -3.13
N SER A 7 9.92 14.10 -2.16
CA SER A 7 10.62 12.93 -1.61
C SER A 7 9.73 11.95 -0.82
N GLN A 8 8.46 12.31 -0.53
CA GLN A 8 7.48 11.42 0.08
C GLN A 8 6.78 10.53 -0.97
N LEU A 9 6.89 10.87 -2.27
CA LEU A 9 6.19 10.16 -3.33
C LEU A 9 6.86 8.84 -3.67
N ALA A 10 6.06 7.80 -3.85
CA ALA A 10 6.44 6.51 -4.41
C ALA A 10 5.51 6.09 -5.56
N VAL A 11 5.97 5.14 -6.36
CA VAL A 11 5.18 4.51 -7.43
C VAL A 11 5.12 3.01 -7.23
N THR A 12 4.04 2.38 -7.70
CA THR A 12 3.93 0.92 -7.76
C THR A 12 4.20 0.41 -9.18
N ASN A 13 4.56 -0.87 -9.28
CA ASN A 13 4.71 -1.57 -10.55
C ASN A 13 3.40 -2.22 -11.05
N MET A 14 2.24 -1.96 -10.43
CA MET A 14 0.99 -2.69 -10.72
C MET A 14 0.53 -2.56 -12.17
N VAL A 15 0.43 -1.36 -12.72
CA VAL A 15 0.02 -1.16 -14.13
C VAL A 15 1.08 -1.61 -15.13
N TYR A 16 2.31 -1.88 -14.68
CA TYR A 16 3.41 -2.40 -15.49
C TYR A 16 3.52 -3.93 -15.47
N MET A 17 2.65 -4.66 -14.79
CA MET A 17 2.84 -6.10 -14.62
C MET A 17 2.82 -6.93 -15.93
N HIS A 18 2.42 -6.35 -17.05
CA HIS A 18 2.52 -6.95 -18.38
C HIS A 18 3.80 -6.57 -19.15
N PHE A 19 4.66 -5.73 -18.56
CA PHE A 19 5.96 -5.35 -19.09
C PHE A 19 7.07 -6.04 -18.29
N SER A 20 8.31 -6.04 -18.81
CA SER A 20 9.44 -6.50 -18.03
C SER A 20 9.74 -5.53 -16.87
N PHE A 21 10.34 -6.03 -15.80
CA PHE A 21 10.73 -5.18 -14.68
C PHE A 21 11.75 -4.11 -15.06
N ASP A 22 12.65 -4.39 -16.04
CA ASP A 22 13.57 -3.37 -16.57
C ASP A 22 12.83 -2.25 -17.28
N TYR A 23 11.78 -2.56 -18.05
CA TYR A 23 10.97 -1.54 -18.69
C TYR A 23 10.31 -0.59 -17.67
N PHE A 24 9.80 -1.16 -16.56
CA PHE A 24 9.26 -0.38 -15.44
C PHE A 24 10.34 0.54 -14.83
N LEU A 25 11.53 0.00 -14.52
CA LEU A 25 12.62 0.79 -13.97
C LEU A 25 13.12 1.87 -14.94
N ASP A 26 13.20 1.57 -16.24
CA ASP A 26 13.57 2.55 -17.28
C ASP A 26 12.52 3.67 -17.39
N SER A 27 11.24 3.33 -17.23
CA SER A 27 10.18 4.33 -17.15
C SER A 27 10.33 5.21 -15.90
N CYS A 28 10.61 4.62 -14.74
CA CYS A 28 10.86 5.37 -13.51
C CYS A 28 12.05 6.33 -13.64
N ASP A 29 13.17 5.90 -14.29
CA ASP A 29 14.30 6.77 -14.59
C ASP A 29 13.88 7.98 -15.46
N ARG A 30 13.06 7.75 -16.50
CA ARG A 30 12.52 8.84 -17.36
C ARG A 30 11.54 9.76 -16.64
N LEU A 31 10.86 9.26 -15.62
CA LEU A 31 9.95 10.02 -14.75
C LEU A 31 10.69 10.75 -13.62
N GLY A 32 11.94 10.35 -13.35
CA GLY A 32 12.77 10.89 -12.26
C GLY A 32 12.30 10.46 -10.89
N ILE A 33 11.66 9.29 -10.74
CA ILE A 33 11.20 8.76 -9.45
C ILE A 33 11.85 7.42 -9.16
N HIS A 34 12.57 7.32 -8.03
CA HIS A 34 13.36 6.15 -7.65
C HIS A 34 12.90 5.52 -6.35
N GLN A 35 11.81 6.00 -5.77
CA GLN A 35 11.17 5.42 -4.59
C GLN A 35 10.02 4.51 -5.00
N LEU A 36 10.10 3.24 -4.63
CA LEU A 36 9.16 2.21 -5.04
C LEU A 36 8.34 1.69 -3.87
N GLU A 37 7.06 1.51 -4.06
CA GLU A 37 6.28 0.49 -3.38
C GLU A 37 6.22 -0.73 -4.29
N LEU A 38 6.96 -1.77 -3.93
CA LEU A 38 7.14 -2.94 -4.79
C LEU A 38 6.02 -3.95 -4.60
N TYR A 39 5.15 -4.06 -5.61
CA TYR A 39 4.10 -5.07 -5.67
C TYR A 39 4.66 -6.44 -6.04
N GLY A 40 4.34 -7.44 -5.23
CA GLY A 40 4.81 -8.82 -5.36
C GLY A 40 4.07 -9.60 -6.44
N CYS A 41 4.16 -9.18 -7.70
CA CYS A 41 3.62 -9.92 -8.85
C CYS A 41 4.66 -10.87 -9.45
N SER A 42 4.20 -11.96 -10.06
CA SER A 42 5.04 -13.06 -10.54
C SER A 42 6.08 -12.67 -11.58
N HIS A 43 5.82 -11.65 -12.40
CA HIS A 43 6.73 -11.20 -13.44
C HIS A 43 7.88 -10.34 -12.94
N HIS A 44 7.66 -9.59 -11.85
CA HIS A 44 8.62 -8.63 -11.33
C HIS A 44 9.32 -9.15 -10.08
N PHE A 45 8.55 -9.52 -9.06
CA PHE A 45 9.04 -10.01 -7.79
C PHE A 45 8.04 -11.01 -7.21
N HIS A 46 8.37 -12.30 -7.23
CA HIS A 46 7.40 -13.34 -6.93
C HIS A 46 7.18 -13.50 -5.43
N PHE A 47 5.97 -13.21 -4.98
CA PHE A 47 5.58 -13.27 -3.58
C PHE A 47 5.77 -14.67 -2.93
N TYR A 48 5.47 -15.74 -3.69
CA TYR A 48 5.51 -17.11 -3.15
C TYR A 48 6.83 -17.83 -3.36
N ASP A 49 7.52 -17.53 -4.45
CA ASP A 49 8.76 -18.21 -4.84
C ASP A 49 9.72 -17.20 -5.48
N GLN A 50 10.78 -16.88 -4.75
CA GLN A 50 11.78 -15.89 -5.17
C GLN A 50 13.00 -16.52 -5.83
N LYS A 51 12.93 -17.77 -6.28
CA LYS A 51 14.10 -18.45 -6.88
C LYS A 51 14.61 -17.73 -8.12
N GLU A 52 13.70 -17.22 -8.95
CA GLU A 52 14.08 -16.49 -10.16
C GLU A 52 14.57 -15.06 -9.87
N ASN A 53 14.03 -14.42 -8.84
CA ASN A 53 14.38 -13.06 -8.42
C ASN A 53 14.59 -13.01 -6.89
N PRO A 54 15.68 -13.59 -6.37
CA PRO A 54 15.95 -13.55 -4.93
C PRO A 54 16.10 -12.12 -4.42
N ALA A 55 15.59 -11.84 -3.22
CA ALA A 55 15.59 -10.49 -2.64
C ALA A 55 16.98 -9.84 -2.61
N PRO A 56 18.09 -10.54 -2.25
CA PRO A 56 19.42 -9.93 -2.30
C PRO A 56 19.85 -9.52 -3.73
N ALA A 57 19.47 -10.30 -4.75
CA ALA A 57 19.76 -9.95 -6.13
C ALA A 57 18.92 -8.76 -6.61
N MET A 58 17.63 -8.73 -6.20
CA MET A 58 16.74 -7.61 -6.46
C MET A 58 17.26 -6.33 -5.78
N HIS A 59 17.63 -6.40 -4.51
CA HIS A 59 18.22 -5.26 -3.79
C HIS A 59 19.45 -4.71 -4.50
N LYS A 60 20.42 -5.58 -4.85
CA LYS A 60 21.62 -5.17 -5.59
C LYS A 60 21.30 -4.52 -6.93
N ARG A 61 20.31 -5.05 -7.66
CA ARG A 61 19.86 -4.50 -8.96
C ARG A 61 19.28 -3.11 -8.80
N LEU A 62 18.38 -2.91 -7.82
CA LEU A 62 17.72 -1.64 -7.54
C LEU A 62 18.73 -0.60 -7.05
N HIS A 63 19.54 -0.95 -6.07
CA HIS A 63 20.54 -0.06 -5.49
C HIS A 63 21.57 0.43 -6.54
N LYS A 64 22.00 -0.44 -7.47
CA LYS A 64 22.90 -0.06 -8.56
C LYS A 64 22.33 1.05 -9.45
N ARG A 65 21.00 1.14 -9.56
CA ARG A 65 20.29 2.14 -10.36
C ARG A 65 19.76 3.31 -9.51
N GLY A 66 20.10 3.38 -8.22
CA GLY A 66 19.65 4.44 -7.32
C GLY A 66 18.20 4.28 -6.83
N PHE A 67 17.55 3.12 -7.07
CA PHE A 67 16.21 2.83 -6.55
C PHE A 67 16.25 2.35 -5.12
N ARG A 68 15.20 2.72 -4.36
CA ARG A 68 14.93 2.17 -3.03
C ARG A 68 13.51 1.60 -2.96
N VAL A 69 13.33 0.53 -2.20
CA VAL A 69 12.01 0.00 -1.86
C VAL A 69 11.56 0.66 -0.55
N ALA A 70 10.60 1.55 -0.62
CA ALA A 70 10.07 2.25 0.55
C ALA A 70 8.93 1.48 1.23
N SER A 71 8.23 0.63 0.48
CA SER A 71 7.18 -0.25 0.98
C SER A 71 7.13 -1.53 0.13
N LEU A 72 6.85 -2.67 0.75
CA LEU A 72 6.47 -3.89 0.04
C LEU A 72 4.95 -4.02 0.05
N MET A 73 4.41 -4.42 -1.09
CA MET A 73 3.00 -4.78 -1.25
C MET A 73 2.93 -6.25 -1.65
N PRO A 74 2.57 -7.17 -0.73
CA PRO A 74 2.42 -8.58 -1.08
C PRO A 74 1.18 -8.80 -1.95
N GLU A 75 1.06 -9.97 -2.56
CA GLU A 75 -0.21 -10.43 -3.16
C GLU A 75 -1.25 -10.59 -2.05
N GLU A 76 -2.40 -9.96 -2.17
CA GLU A 76 -3.41 -9.90 -1.12
C GLU A 76 -4.83 -10.12 -1.66
N ASN A 77 -5.66 -10.78 -0.87
CA ASN A 77 -7.08 -11.03 -1.13
C ASN A 77 -7.42 -11.69 -2.50
N VAL A 78 -6.43 -12.30 -3.14
CA VAL A 78 -6.57 -12.97 -4.44
C VAL A 78 -6.32 -14.46 -4.27
N TYR A 79 -7.18 -15.30 -4.86
CA TYR A 79 -7.11 -16.76 -4.75
C TYR A 79 -7.14 -17.24 -3.29
N ALA A 80 -6.18 -18.08 -2.89
CA ALA A 80 -6.08 -18.64 -1.54
C ALA A 80 -5.15 -17.82 -0.62
N VAL A 81 -4.90 -16.54 -0.92
CA VAL A 81 -4.17 -15.63 -0.04
C VAL A 81 -5.17 -14.82 0.76
N ASN A 82 -5.41 -15.20 2.01
CA ASN A 82 -6.45 -14.56 2.81
C ASN A 82 -6.21 -14.80 4.31
N ILE A 83 -5.86 -13.75 5.03
CA ILE A 83 -5.61 -13.80 6.48
C ILE A 83 -6.89 -13.89 7.33
N ALA A 84 -8.07 -13.68 6.74
CA ALA A 84 -9.36 -13.79 7.41
C ALA A 84 -10.24 -14.92 6.85
N ALA A 85 -9.65 -15.86 6.06
CA ALA A 85 -10.39 -17.00 5.55
C ALA A 85 -11.03 -17.82 6.67
N PRO A 86 -12.26 -18.31 6.54
CA PRO A 86 -12.89 -19.21 7.51
C PRO A 86 -12.07 -20.50 7.71
N GLU A 87 -11.41 -20.98 6.67
CA GLU A 87 -10.58 -22.19 6.70
C GLU A 87 -9.23 -21.90 7.37
N ALA A 88 -9.01 -22.53 8.54
CA ALA A 88 -7.81 -22.31 9.33
C ALA A 88 -6.50 -22.65 8.59
N ASN A 89 -6.52 -23.66 7.71
CA ASN A 89 -5.36 -24.05 6.91
C ASN A 89 -4.98 -22.95 5.89
N ILE A 90 -5.95 -22.28 5.26
CA ILE A 90 -5.72 -21.16 4.35
C ILE A 90 -5.14 -19.98 5.12
N ARG A 91 -5.76 -19.58 6.24
CA ARG A 91 -5.23 -18.51 7.11
C ARG A 91 -3.80 -18.78 7.55
N ASN A 92 -3.54 -19.95 8.11
CA ASN A 92 -2.22 -20.31 8.61
C ASN A 92 -1.17 -20.31 7.50
N LYS A 93 -1.49 -20.87 6.33
CA LYS A 93 -0.59 -20.85 5.17
C LYS A 93 -0.28 -19.41 4.74
N THR A 94 -1.29 -18.55 4.67
CA THR A 94 -1.13 -17.13 4.31
C THR A 94 -0.26 -16.42 5.33
N VAL A 95 -0.50 -16.61 6.63
CA VAL A 95 0.32 -16.01 7.70
C VAL A 95 1.79 -16.44 7.58
N GLU A 96 2.06 -17.73 7.34
CA GLU A 96 3.45 -18.20 7.17
C GLU A 96 4.12 -17.66 5.89
N GLN A 97 3.36 -17.42 4.82
CA GLN A 97 3.86 -16.76 3.61
C GLN A 97 4.20 -15.30 3.88
N TYR A 98 3.33 -14.56 4.57
CA TYR A 98 3.55 -13.16 4.92
C TYR A 98 4.72 -12.98 5.89
N LYS A 99 4.92 -13.89 6.84
CA LYS A 99 6.12 -13.87 7.69
C LYS A 99 7.40 -13.93 6.87
N ARG A 100 7.46 -14.83 5.88
CA ARG A 100 8.62 -14.90 4.97
C ARG A 100 8.78 -13.63 4.15
N PHE A 101 7.68 -13.02 3.76
CA PHE A 101 7.74 -11.77 3.00
C PHE A 101 8.16 -10.57 3.89
N ILE A 102 7.83 -10.59 5.18
CA ILE A 102 8.40 -9.65 6.17
C ILE A 102 9.93 -9.83 6.27
N GLU A 103 10.42 -11.05 6.29
CA GLU A 103 11.87 -11.34 6.30
C GLU A 103 12.52 -10.84 5.00
N THR A 104 11.84 -10.99 3.87
CA THR A 104 12.25 -10.44 2.56
C THR A 104 12.37 -8.90 2.59
N ALA A 105 11.52 -8.19 3.34
CA ALA A 105 11.63 -6.74 3.50
C ALA A 105 12.99 -6.34 4.10
N VAL A 106 13.52 -7.13 5.05
CA VAL A 106 14.86 -6.89 5.62
C VAL A 106 15.95 -7.02 4.56
N GLU A 107 15.88 -8.05 3.70
CA GLU A 107 16.85 -8.27 2.62
C GLU A 107 16.82 -7.18 1.55
N LEU A 108 15.67 -6.48 1.41
CA LEU A 108 15.49 -5.35 0.50
C LEU A 108 15.76 -3.99 1.17
N GLU A 109 16.18 -3.96 2.44
CA GLU A 109 16.30 -2.75 3.26
C GLU A 109 15.00 -1.91 3.27
N CYS A 110 13.86 -2.58 3.14
CA CYS A 110 12.54 -1.97 3.10
C CYS A 110 11.97 -1.86 4.51
N PRO A 111 11.57 -0.65 4.98
CA PRO A 111 11.17 -0.45 6.38
C PRO A 111 9.75 -0.91 6.70
N GLN A 112 8.92 -1.14 5.70
CA GLN A 112 7.49 -1.40 5.90
C GLN A 112 6.89 -2.33 4.85
N MET A 113 5.75 -2.92 5.20
CA MET A 113 4.99 -3.79 4.32
C MET A 113 3.49 -3.49 4.46
N LEU A 114 2.80 -3.37 3.32
CA LEU A 114 1.34 -3.26 3.27
C LEU A 114 0.71 -4.54 3.81
N LEU A 115 -0.46 -4.41 4.42
CA LEU A 115 -1.23 -5.53 4.96
C LEU A 115 -2.73 -5.25 4.83
N CYS A 116 -3.39 -5.96 3.92
CA CYS A 116 -4.85 -5.93 3.79
C CYS A 116 -5.54 -6.75 4.88
N PRO A 117 -6.77 -6.38 5.27
CA PRO A 117 -7.50 -6.99 6.38
C PRO A 117 -7.94 -8.44 6.15
N GLY A 118 -7.83 -8.95 4.94
CA GLY A 118 -8.41 -10.23 4.56
C GLY A 118 -9.92 -10.16 4.31
N ARG A 119 -10.53 -11.29 3.94
CA ARG A 119 -11.92 -11.33 3.51
C ARG A 119 -12.63 -12.61 3.99
N PRO A 120 -13.51 -12.53 5.01
CA PRO A 120 -14.39 -13.64 5.35
C PRO A 120 -15.49 -13.82 4.31
N TYR A 121 -16.25 -14.90 4.39
CA TYR A 121 -17.43 -15.05 3.54
C TYR A 121 -18.55 -14.09 3.98
N TRP A 122 -19.22 -13.45 3.04
CA TRP A 122 -20.26 -12.46 3.31
C TRP A 122 -21.51 -13.04 4.02
N ASN A 123 -21.72 -14.35 3.91
CA ASN A 123 -22.81 -15.04 4.58
C ASN A 123 -22.47 -15.53 6.00
N LEU A 124 -21.27 -15.22 6.50
CA LEU A 124 -20.87 -15.53 7.86
C LEU A 124 -20.97 -14.28 8.76
N PRO A 125 -21.11 -14.46 10.07
CA PRO A 125 -21.11 -13.35 11.02
C PRO A 125 -19.80 -12.56 10.92
N MET A 126 -19.89 -11.25 10.72
CA MET A 126 -18.75 -10.35 10.61
C MET A 126 -17.80 -10.41 11.81
N SER A 127 -18.37 -10.68 13.01
CA SER A 127 -17.61 -10.87 14.24
C SER A 127 -16.63 -12.04 14.20
N GLU A 128 -16.94 -13.09 13.44
CA GLU A 128 -16.01 -14.23 13.26
C GLU A 128 -14.86 -13.84 12.31
N GLY A 129 -15.20 -13.21 11.18
CA GLY A 129 -14.18 -12.68 10.26
C GLY A 129 -13.24 -11.71 10.95
N TYR A 130 -13.77 -10.83 11.79
CA TYR A 130 -12.97 -9.92 12.60
C TYR A 130 -11.99 -10.65 13.52
N LYS A 131 -12.45 -11.68 14.24
CA LYS A 131 -11.58 -12.49 15.12
C LYS A 131 -10.44 -13.14 14.34
N TRP A 132 -10.76 -13.75 13.20
CA TRP A 132 -9.75 -14.43 12.36
C TRP A 132 -8.74 -13.48 11.77
N GLY A 133 -9.21 -12.35 11.21
CA GLY A 133 -8.36 -11.32 10.65
C GLY A 133 -7.46 -10.70 11.72
N LYS A 134 -8.03 -10.31 12.86
CA LYS A 134 -7.27 -9.73 13.97
C LYS A 134 -6.20 -10.69 14.52
N ASP A 135 -6.52 -11.97 14.75
CA ASP A 135 -5.54 -12.98 15.18
C ASP A 135 -4.38 -13.06 14.19
N SER A 136 -4.68 -13.09 12.90
CA SER A 136 -3.66 -13.15 11.87
C SER A 136 -2.80 -11.89 11.84
N VAL A 137 -3.40 -10.70 11.91
CA VAL A 137 -2.68 -9.42 11.97
C VAL A 137 -1.79 -9.36 13.21
N GLU A 138 -2.28 -9.78 14.38
CA GLU A 138 -1.48 -9.81 15.61
C GLU A 138 -0.25 -10.74 15.46
N ARG A 139 -0.44 -11.94 14.95
CA ARG A 139 0.65 -12.90 14.70
C ARG A 139 1.70 -12.34 13.74
N LEU A 140 1.28 -11.66 12.69
CA LEU A 140 2.16 -11.00 11.73
C LEU A 140 2.88 -9.80 12.37
N THR A 141 2.17 -9.00 13.16
CA THR A 141 2.76 -7.86 13.88
C THR A 141 3.84 -8.31 14.86
N ARG A 142 3.58 -9.36 15.68
CA ARG A 142 4.60 -9.93 16.59
C ARG A 142 5.80 -10.52 15.85
N HIS A 143 5.61 -10.96 14.60
CA HIS A 143 6.72 -11.39 13.76
C HIS A 143 7.51 -10.17 13.23
N ALA A 144 6.83 -9.16 12.71
CA ALA A 144 7.43 -7.94 12.17
C ALA A 144 8.24 -7.17 13.23
N GLU A 145 7.79 -7.13 14.50
CA GLU A 145 8.52 -6.55 15.62
C GLU A 145 9.95 -7.10 15.75
N LYS A 146 10.15 -8.41 15.50
CA LYS A 146 11.46 -9.06 15.60
C LYS A 146 12.47 -8.58 14.55
N TYR A 147 11.95 -8.07 13.45
CA TYR A 147 12.74 -7.62 12.30
C TYR A 147 12.75 -6.08 12.16
N GLY A 148 12.03 -5.37 13.03
CA GLY A 148 11.91 -3.91 12.95
C GLY A 148 11.09 -3.41 11.75
N ILE A 149 10.30 -4.28 11.12
CA ILE A 149 9.44 -3.94 10.00
C ILE A 149 8.10 -3.42 10.52
N THR A 150 7.58 -2.34 9.92
CA THR A 150 6.25 -1.81 10.24
C THR A 150 5.22 -2.34 9.25
N LEU A 151 4.14 -2.92 9.77
CA LEU A 151 3.00 -3.30 8.95
C LEU A 151 2.04 -2.12 8.79
N MET A 152 1.63 -1.86 7.55
CA MET A 152 0.72 -0.79 7.16
C MET A 152 -0.66 -1.40 6.86
N TYR A 153 -1.52 -1.46 7.89
CA TYR A 153 -2.87 -2.02 7.78
C TYR A 153 -3.77 -1.08 6.98
N GLU A 154 -4.28 -1.55 5.85
CA GLU A 154 -4.99 -0.74 4.88
C GLU A 154 -6.51 -0.77 5.07
N ASN A 155 -7.18 0.37 4.80
CA ASN A 155 -8.62 0.41 4.59
C ASN A 155 -8.96 -0.07 3.16
N LEU A 156 -10.02 -0.84 3.04
CA LEU A 156 -10.52 -1.31 1.74
C LEU A 156 -12.01 -1.02 1.61
N ASN A 157 -12.54 -1.08 0.39
CA ASN A 157 -13.98 -1.03 0.20
C ASN A 157 -14.63 -2.39 0.48
N GLU A 158 -15.95 -2.41 0.67
CA GLU A 158 -16.71 -3.60 1.07
C GLU A 158 -16.66 -4.76 0.07
N ARG A 159 -16.28 -4.50 -1.20
CA ARG A 159 -16.13 -5.56 -2.21
C ARG A 159 -14.78 -6.26 -2.14
N GLU A 160 -13.77 -5.58 -1.62
CA GLU A 160 -12.42 -6.11 -1.44
C GLU A 160 -12.26 -6.76 -0.08
N SER A 161 -12.79 -6.11 0.96
CA SER A 161 -12.85 -6.62 2.32
C SER A 161 -14.03 -5.99 3.07
N CYS A 162 -14.56 -6.70 4.06
CA CYS A 162 -15.60 -6.19 4.94
C CYS A 162 -15.09 -5.96 6.37
N LEU A 163 -13.78 -5.91 6.59
CA LEU A 163 -13.20 -5.85 7.93
C LEU A 163 -12.60 -4.48 8.29
N ALA A 164 -12.23 -3.66 7.32
CA ALA A 164 -11.68 -2.32 7.52
C ALA A 164 -12.21 -1.37 6.45
N THR A 165 -13.54 -1.20 6.39
CA THR A 165 -14.21 -0.43 5.35
C THR A 165 -14.43 1.04 5.71
N ASN A 166 -14.03 1.44 6.91
CA ASN A 166 -14.10 2.80 7.42
C ASN A 166 -13.00 3.05 8.46
N ARG A 167 -12.81 4.31 8.82
CA ARG A 167 -11.79 4.74 9.78
C ARG A 167 -11.88 4.07 11.16
N PHE A 168 -13.09 3.76 11.63
CA PHE A 168 -13.27 3.16 12.96
C PHE A 168 -12.91 1.67 12.98
N ASP A 169 -13.27 0.94 11.94
CA ASP A 169 -12.92 -0.47 11.79
C ASP A 169 -11.40 -0.63 11.69
N GLN A 170 -10.75 0.21 10.88
CA GLN A 170 -9.30 0.24 10.74
C GLN A 170 -8.61 0.58 12.09
N PHE A 171 -9.05 1.64 12.75
CA PHE A 171 -8.50 2.06 14.04
C PHE A 171 -8.66 1.01 15.12
N ARG A 172 -9.80 0.31 15.15
CA ARG A 172 -10.09 -0.72 16.13
C ARG A 172 -9.03 -1.81 16.17
N VAL A 173 -8.64 -2.35 15.00
CA VAL A 173 -7.62 -3.40 14.91
C VAL A 173 -6.27 -2.91 15.43
N VAL A 174 -5.83 -1.74 14.96
CA VAL A 174 -4.53 -1.16 15.33
C VAL A 174 -4.49 -0.81 16.82
N LYS A 175 -5.59 -0.29 17.37
CA LYS A 175 -5.72 0.03 18.80
C LYS A 175 -5.73 -1.21 19.69
N GLU A 176 -6.44 -2.26 19.29
CA GLU A 176 -6.55 -3.48 20.10
C GLU A 176 -5.26 -4.29 20.12
N ILE A 177 -4.46 -4.27 19.04
CA ILE A 177 -3.15 -4.94 18.98
C ILE A 177 -2.07 -4.13 19.69
N ASP A 178 -2.16 -2.79 19.62
CA ASP A 178 -1.31 -1.81 20.29
C ASP A 178 0.19 -2.09 20.15
N SER A 179 0.68 -2.02 18.93
CA SER A 179 2.09 -2.21 18.58
C SER A 179 2.66 -0.97 17.88
N PRO A 180 3.93 -0.59 18.15
CA PRO A 180 4.61 0.43 17.36
C PRO A 180 4.86 0.00 15.92
N ASN A 181 4.90 -1.32 15.66
CA ASN A 181 5.12 -1.91 14.34
C ASN A 181 3.81 -2.22 13.58
N LEU A 182 2.68 -1.70 14.05
CA LEU A 182 1.41 -1.73 13.33
C LEU A 182 0.87 -0.31 13.21
N LYS A 183 0.79 0.16 11.98
CA LYS A 183 0.30 1.48 11.58
C LYS A 183 -0.80 1.32 10.54
N CYS A 184 -1.36 2.42 10.06
CA CYS A 184 -2.38 2.44 9.03
C CYS A 184 -1.83 2.98 7.70
N CYS A 185 -2.18 2.29 6.61
CA CYS A 185 -2.22 2.85 5.28
C CYS A 185 -3.66 3.33 5.01
N VAL A 186 -3.83 4.52 4.46
CA VAL A 186 -5.14 5.04 4.06
C VAL A 186 -5.14 5.27 2.56
N ASP A 187 -5.97 4.50 1.84
CA ASP A 187 -6.23 4.69 0.43
C ASP A 187 -7.42 5.63 0.24
N THR A 188 -7.23 6.67 -0.57
CA THR A 188 -8.24 7.70 -0.87
C THR A 188 -9.44 7.15 -1.63
N VAL A 189 -9.29 6.05 -2.39
CA VAL A 189 -10.41 5.43 -3.12
C VAL A 189 -11.43 4.78 -2.17
N PRO A 190 -11.05 3.89 -1.23
CA PRO A 190 -11.96 3.42 -0.19
C PRO A 190 -12.52 4.52 0.70
N VAL A 191 -11.74 5.58 1.01
CA VAL A 191 -12.23 6.74 1.77
C VAL A 191 -13.42 7.37 1.06
N ALA A 192 -13.30 7.67 -0.24
CA ALA A 192 -14.38 8.23 -1.04
C ALA A 192 -15.57 7.27 -1.16
N TYR A 193 -15.30 5.97 -1.30
CA TYR A 193 -16.32 4.95 -1.39
C TYR A 193 -17.16 4.84 -0.11
N ALA A 194 -16.53 4.98 1.06
CA ALA A 194 -17.20 5.02 2.35
C ALA A 194 -17.97 6.32 2.61
N GLY A 195 -17.86 7.33 1.72
CA GLY A 195 -18.43 8.67 1.93
C GLY A 195 -17.73 9.43 3.07
N GLU A 196 -16.49 9.08 3.37
CA GLU A 196 -15.67 9.69 4.40
C GLU A 196 -14.64 10.67 3.79
N THR A 197 -13.89 11.37 4.64
CA THR A 197 -12.85 12.32 4.22
C THR A 197 -11.50 11.98 4.84
N MET A 198 -10.40 12.36 4.19
CA MET A 198 -9.05 12.20 4.73
C MET A 198 -8.89 12.91 6.09
N GLU A 199 -9.53 14.06 6.28
CA GLU A 199 -9.54 14.77 7.57
C GLU A 199 -10.09 13.89 8.70
N GLN A 200 -11.21 13.22 8.47
CA GLN A 200 -11.81 12.31 9.46
C GLN A 200 -10.92 11.11 9.79
N TYR A 201 -10.14 10.63 8.81
CA TYR A 201 -9.14 9.59 9.08
C TYR A 201 -8.01 10.09 9.96
N PHE A 202 -7.45 11.28 9.70
CA PHE A 202 -6.45 11.89 10.58
C PHE A 202 -6.97 12.13 11.99
N GLU A 203 -8.21 12.59 12.16
CA GLU A 203 -8.83 12.81 13.48
C GLU A 203 -8.93 11.53 14.32
N VAL A 204 -9.17 10.38 13.67
CA VAL A 204 -9.34 9.09 14.37
C VAL A 204 -8.02 8.35 14.52
N LEU A 205 -7.21 8.29 13.48
CA LEU A 205 -5.97 7.50 13.43
C LEU A 205 -4.77 8.22 14.05
N GLY A 206 -4.74 9.56 13.96
CA GLY A 206 -3.64 10.37 14.51
C GLY A 206 -2.28 9.92 13.97
N ASP A 207 -1.35 9.65 14.88
CA ASP A 207 0.02 9.20 14.61
C ASP A 207 0.09 7.74 14.09
N LYS A 208 -1.00 7.03 14.09
CA LYS A 208 -1.09 5.69 13.50
C LYS A 208 -1.20 5.75 11.97
N LEU A 209 -1.64 6.86 11.37
CA LEU A 209 -1.67 7.03 9.93
C LEU A 209 -0.25 7.36 9.43
N ALA A 210 0.40 6.42 8.77
CA ALA A 210 1.81 6.52 8.39
C ALA A 210 2.08 6.26 6.90
N HIS A 211 1.09 5.79 6.15
CA HIS A 211 1.14 5.58 4.71
C HIS A 211 -0.16 6.06 4.07
N VAL A 212 -0.09 6.63 2.87
CA VAL A 212 -1.24 7.04 2.08
C VAL A 212 -1.09 6.54 0.65
N HIS A 213 -2.12 5.85 0.16
CA HIS A 213 -2.32 5.64 -1.27
C HIS A 213 -3.15 6.80 -1.81
N LEU A 214 -2.51 7.65 -2.61
CA LEU A 214 -3.08 8.92 -3.09
C LEU A 214 -3.52 8.79 -4.54
N ASN A 215 -4.77 8.37 -4.74
CA ASN A 215 -5.34 8.10 -6.04
C ASN A 215 -6.64 8.85 -6.25
N ASP A 216 -6.97 9.15 -7.50
CA ASP A 216 -8.31 9.59 -7.90
C ASP A 216 -9.22 8.37 -8.16
N GLY A 217 -10.55 8.58 -8.22
CA GLY A 217 -11.53 7.52 -8.47
C GLY A 217 -12.94 8.05 -8.73
N ARG A 218 -13.89 7.13 -9.15
CA ARG A 218 -15.31 7.45 -9.45
C ARG A 218 -16.31 6.44 -8.85
N PRO A 219 -16.45 6.27 -7.57
CA PRO A 219 -15.47 6.32 -6.49
C PRO A 219 -14.36 5.29 -6.63
N TYR A 220 -14.50 4.29 -7.51
CA TYR A 220 -13.48 3.27 -7.81
C TYR A 220 -12.41 3.75 -8.77
N GLY A 221 -11.36 2.96 -8.88
CA GLY A 221 -10.56 2.85 -10.06
C GLY A 221 -9.10 3.20 -9.93
N HIS A 222 -8.55 3.57 -8.78
CA HIS A 222 -7.12 3.88 -8.60
C HIS A 222 -6.55 4.61 -9.84
N MET A 223 -7.12 5.81 -10.09
CA MET A 223 -6.86 6.60 -11.29
C MET A 223 -5.81 7.65 -11.03
N LYS A 224 -5.19 8.15 -12.10
CA LYS A 224 -4.41 9.39 -12.00
C LYS A 224 -5.33 10.57 -11.69
N TRP A 225 -4.81 11.58 -11.03
CA TRP A 225 -5.55 12.80 -10.72
C TRP A 225 -6.05 13.50 -11.98
N GLY A 226 -7.35 13.82 -11.96
CA GLY A 226 -8.10 14.43 -13.06
C GLY A 226 -8.89 13.45 -13.93
N ASP A 227 -8.74 12.14 -13.75
CA ASP A 227 -9.58 11.15 -14.42
C ASP A 227 -10.78 10.71 -13.56
N GLY A 228 -10.74 10.95 -12.27
CA GLY A 228 -11.80 10.70 -11.31
C GLY A 228 -12.62 11.93 -10.96
N THR A 229 -13.17 11.93 -9.74
CA THR A 229 -14.05 12.99 -9.23
C THR A 229 -13.70 13.43 -7.81
N GLN A 230 -12.58 12.96 -7.26
CA GLN A 230 -12.15 13.31 -5.90
C GLN A 230 -11.51 14.70 -5.87
N ASP A 231 -11.56 15.33 -4.70
CA ASP A 231 -10.95 16.63 -4.45
C ASP A 231 -9.53 16.47 -3.92
N LEU A 232 -8.52 16.61 -4.81
CA LEU A 232 -7.11 16.53 -4.45
C LEU A 232 -6.73 17.55 -3.37
N ASP A 233 -7.20 18.78 -3.48
CA ASP A 233 -6.86 19.83 -2.52
C ASP A 233 -7.38 19.51 -1.12
N ALA A 234 -8.56 18.91 -1.00
CA ALA A 234 -9.11 18.47 0.27
C ALA A 234 -8.20 17.42 0.94
N HIS A 235 -7.73 16.42 0.17
CA HIS A 235 -6.79 15.41 0.69
C HIS A 235 -5.46 16.02 1.13
N LEU A 236 -4.85 16.85 0.29
CA LEU A 236 -3.56 17.47 0.59
C LEU A 236 -3.63 18.46 1.75
N ASN A 237 -4.72 19.22 1.86
CA ASN A 237 -4.94 20.15 2.97
C ASN A 237 -5.10 19.41 4.31
N ALA A 238 -5.78 18.27 4.33
CA ALA A 238 -5.85 17.41 5.51
C ALA A 238 -4.45 16.93 5.92
N MET A 239 -3.65 16.42 4.99
CA MET A 239 -2.26 16.00 5.26
C MET A 239 -1.41 17.15 5.81
N ARG A 240 -1.49 18.35 5.23
CA ARG A 240 -0.74 19.53 5.69
C ARG A 240 -1.17 19.98 7.07
N LYS A 241 -2.49 19.99 7.34
CA LYS A 241 -3.05 20.37 8.65
C LYS A 241 -2.54 19.47 9.77
N HIS A 242 -2.46 18.17 9.50
CA HIS A 242 -1.99 17.17 10.46
C HIS A 242 -0.48 16.91 10.43
N ASN A 243 0.28 17.77 9.72
CA ASN A 243 1.75 17.67 9.63
C ASN A 243 2.23 16.28 9.15
N TYR A 244 1.56 15.70 8.17
CA TYR A 244 1.88 14.37 7.66
C TYR A 244 3.28 14.31 7.07
N LYS A 245 4.05 13.28 7.44
CA LYS A 245 5.45 13.06 7.00
C LYS A 245 5.68 11.64 6.47
N GLY A 246 4.63 10.83 6.39
CA GLY A 246 4.71 9.46 5.91
C GLY A 246 4.87 9.33 4.40
N LEU A 247 4.93 8.09 3.94
CA LEU A 247 4.99 7.75 2.52
C LEU A 247 3.66 8.07 1.83
N ILE A 248 3.73 8.53 0.59
CA ILE A 248 2.58 8.78 -0.28
C ILE A 248 2.81 8.01 -1.57
N THR A 249 2.04 6.96 -1.81
CA THR A 249 2.19 6.15 -3.02
C THR A 249 1.11 6.51 -4.05
N MET A 250 1.54 6.69 -5.28
CA MET A 250 0.67 6.71 -6.45
C MET A 250 0.37 5.27 -6.87
N GLU A 251 -0.64 4.67 -6.27
CA GLU A 251 -1.05 3.29 -6.52
C GLU A 251 -2.00 3.22 -7.71
N MET A 252 -1.53 3.52 -8.91
CA MET A 252 -2.38 3.38 -10.09
C MET A 252 -2.58 1.92 -10.45
N ALA A 253 -3.83 1.47 -10.46
CA ALA A 253 -4.22 0.09 -10.76
C ALA A 253 -5.32 -0.02 -11.84
N ASN A 254 -5.69 1.10 -12.48
CA ASN A 254 -6.74 1.10 -13.50
C ASN A 254 -6.32 0.39 -14.78
N GLY A 255 -7.15 -0.54 -15.25
CA GLY A 255 -6.89 -1.31 -16.47
C GLY A 255 -6.74 -0.46 -17.75
N ALA A 256 -7.29 0.75 -17.78
CA ALA A 256 -7.13 1.66 -18.90
C ALA A 256 -5.67 2.14 -19.10
N TYR A 257 -4.82 2.01 -18.08
CA TYR A 257 -3.41 2.46 -18.13
C TYR A 257 -2.43 1.35 -18.48
N GLN A 258 -2.87 0.08 -18.49
CA GLN A 258 -1.99 -1.09 -18.62
C GLN A 258 -1.30 -1.24 -19.98
N LEU A 259 -1.82 -0.63 -21.04
CA LEU A 259 -1.22 -0.72 -22.37
C LEU A 259 -0.10 0.30 -22.59
N ASP A 260 -0.16 1.44 -21.91
CA ASP A 260 0.85 2.51 -21.97
C ASP A 260 0.89 3.28 -20.64
N PRO A 261 1.55 2.72 -19.60
CA PRO A 261 1.49 3.26 -18.24
C PRO A 261 2.21 4.60 -18.05
N GLU A 262 3.34 4.83 -18.72
CA GLU A 262 4.23 5.96 -18.46
C GLU A 262 3.59 7.33 -18.64
N PRO A 263 2.85 7.64 -19.73
CA PRO A 263 2.16 8.93 -19.88
C PRO A 263 1.20 9.25 -18.74
N HIS A 264 0.56 8.23 -18.17
CA HIS A 264 -0.37 8.39 -17.05
C HIS A 264 0.36 8.72 -15.75
N TYR A 265 1.48 8.04 -15.45
CA TYR A 265 2.33 8.39 -14.32
C TYR A 265 2.94 9.80 -14.48
N ARG A 266 3.41 10.15 -15.68
CA ARG A 266 3.94 11.48 -16.00
C ARG A 266 2.92 12.56 -15.68
N ALA A 267 1.70 12.44 -16.20
CA ALA A 267 0.63 13.39 -15.97
C ALA A 267 0.25 13.48 -14.48
N ASN A 268 0.25 12.34 -13.76
CA ASN A 268 -0.02 12.31 -12.33
C ASN A 268 1.07 13.04 -11.52
N ILE A 269 2.34 12.77 -11.82
CA ILE A 269 3.48 13.45 -11.20
C ILE A 269 3.45 14.96 -11.49
N GLU A 270 3.16 15.37 -12.72
CA GLU A 270 3.04 16.78 -13.09
C GLU A 270 1.89 17.49 -12.34
N THR A 271 0.79 16.79 -12.09
CA THR A 271 -0.30 17.31 -11.27
C THR A 271 0.15 17.49 -9.82
N LEU A 272 0.75 16.46 -9.21
CA LEU A 272 1.19 16.52 -7.82
C LEU A 272 2.33 17.54 -7.61
N ARG A 273 3.25 17.68 -8.55
CA ARG A 273 4.37 18.64 -8.48
C ARG A 273 3.92 20.10 -8.28
N LYS A 274 2.71 20.45 -8.65
CA LYS A 274 2.14 21.79 -8.40
C LYS A 274 1.77 22.04 -6.94
N HIS A 275 1.70 20.99 -6.15
CA HIS A 275 1.21 21.01 -4.77
C HIS A 275 2.26 20.58 -3.74
N PHE A 276 3.39 20.04 -4.20
CA PHE A 276 4.45 19.53 -3.33
C PHE A 276 5.68 20.42 -3.43
N ASP A 277 6.37 20.58 -2.30
CA ASP A 277 7.59 21.36 -2.17
C ASP A 277 8.84 20.47 -2.36
N GLY A 278 9.98 21.12 -2.73
CA GLY A 278 11.24 20.40 -2.96
C GLY A 278 11.34 19.81 -4.38
N GLY A 279 12.19 20.38 -5.20
CA GLY A 279 12.20 20.23 -6.68
C GLY A 279 12.58 18.89 -7.27
N GLU A 280 13.08 17.91 -6.52
CA GLU A 280 13.48 16.61 -7.09
C GLU A 280 12.76 15.45 -6.42
N LEU A 281 12.27 14.52 -7.25
CA LEU A 281 11.88 13.17 -6.84
C LEU A 281 13.16 12.42 -6.43
N VAL A 282 13.08 11.64 -5.38
CA VAL A 282 14.22 10.83 -4.89
C VAL A 282 14.12 9.44 -5.49
#